data_3fc0b0a252a817fa54ac7d7e8c658ee8
#
_entry.id   3fc0b0a252a817fa54ac7d7e8c658ee8
#
_cell.length_a   1.000
_cell.length_b   1.000
_cell.length_c   1.000
_cell.angle_alpha   90.00
_cell.angle_beta   90.00
_cell.angle_gamma   90.00
#
_symmetry.space_group_name_H-M   'P 1'
#
loop_
_entity.id
_entity.type
_entity.pdbx_description
1 polymer ?
#
loop_
_entity_poly.entity_id
_entity_poly.type
_entity_poly.pdbx_seq_one_letter_code
_entity_poly.pdbx_strand_id
1 'polypeptide(L)'
;MVYYKKSVSKITRGCFPRLLRRKKALKPNRPIGGFFDKIKNFFLSLWSKITNFFKNIYSKVCVYFSKKRVNAKIKKETSDKELLKSKNPEVALWKENPEKYRQKRSGWKRVGIGVGNAFLFCFLTFGAMVVLILGVAATVVYAYSDPSLDDKFANLEMDYTTIVYAKTLESADYIEYQNLYNDQNRIWISIDDMPDYLLDALVAIEDKRFYDHNGVDFITTARATINYVVYKILGKDTTYLPGGSTLTQQLIKVITMEDDKTPMRKVKEILQALYIERKYSKEQILEYYLNAAYFGNNCNGIYSAAKYYFDKDVSELTVTECAAIISITKSPAYIEPYANPESNKERRNNILYEMYTQGYISEEEYNQYINEELTLRDRSVQTTETSIMSWYTDIVFEEAKNILMEELGYDSDQATNSLYSDGLKIYTPCIVEYQEILENYFENEENYPNISNGDQLPQIAMQLMDPTSGDVLAVVGGRGEKVENRVLSRVTQTQRQP
;
A
#
# COMPACT_ATOMS: atom_id res chain seq x y z
N MET A 1 6.67 30.55 -34.83
CA MET A 1 6.66 30.61 -33.35
C MET A 1 5.43 31.31 -32.74
N VAL A 2 4.87 32.33 -33.36
CA VAL A 2 3.70 33.07 -32.82
C VAL A 2 2.36 32.36 -33.12
N TYR A 3 2.31 31.46 -34.07
CA TYR A 3 1.07 30.79 -34.52
C TYR A 3 0.74 29.48 -33.80
N TYR A 4 1.69 28.90 -33.07
CA TYR A 4 1.50 27.64 -32.33
C TYR A 4 0.62 27.77 -31.06
N LYS A 5 0.51 29.00 -30.52
CA LYS A 5 -0.26 29.25 -29.27
C LYS A 5 -1.79 29.09 -29.37
N LYS A 6 -2.34 28.99 -30.59
CA LYS A 6 -3.81 28.95 -30.76
C LYS A 6 -4.43 27.58 -30.90
N SER A 7 -3.69 26.56 -31.30
CA SER A 7 -4.28 25.27 -31.66
C SER A 7 -4.44 24.26 -30.48
N VAL A 8 -3.70 24.44 -29.42
CA VAL A 8 -3.76 23.55 -28.24
C VAL A 8 -4.62 24.11 -27.08
N SER A 9 -5.31 25.23 -27.28
CA SER A 9 -6.03 25.96 -26.22
C SER A 9 -7.34 25.33 -25.72
N LYS A 10 -7.61 24.05 -26.02
CA LYS A 10 -8.78 23.33 -25.47
C LYS A 10 -8.37 22.12 -24.61
N ILE A 11 -7.61 22.39 -23.57
CA ILE A 11 -7.71 21.54 -22.37
C ILE A 11 -9.03 21.94 -21.71
N THR A 12 -10.05 21.14 -21.91
CA THR A 12 -11.39 21.48 -21.38
C THR A 12 -11.34 21.51 -19.85
N ARG A 13 -11.66 22.68 -19.31
CA ARG A 13 -11.82 22.99 -17.87
C ARG A 13 -12.95 22.17 -17.20
N GLY A 14 -13.06 20.89 -17.48
CA GLY A 14 -14.22 20.09 -17.05
C GLY A 14 -14.18 19.62 -15.59
N CYS A 15 -13.04 19.49 -14.94
CA CYS A 15 -12.96 18.89 -13.59
C CYS A 15 -12.16 19.69 -12.55
N PHE A 16 -11.57 20.83 -12.86
CA PHE A 16 -10.65 21.53 -11.97
C PHE A 16 -11.17 22.73 -11.11
N PRO A 17 -12.46 23.13 -11.07
CA PRO A 17 -12.84 24.29 -10.26
C PRO A 17 -12.88 24.06 -8.75
N ARG A 18 -12.77 22.83 -8.24
CA ARG A 18 -12.90 22.59 -6.79
C ARG A 18 -11.60 22.51 -6.01
N LEU A 19 -10.48 22.21 -6.64
CA LEU A 19 -9.18 22.11 -5.96
C LEU A 19 -8.44 23.45 -5.79
N LEU A 20 -8.62 24.39 -6.72
CA LEU A 20 -7.96 25.69 -6.65
C LEU A 20 -8.54 26.67 -5.63
N ARG A 21 -9.76 26.44 -5.10
CA ARG A 21 -10.35 27.31 -4.05
C ARG A 21 -9.83 27.04 -2.62
N ARG A 22 -9.00 26.05 -2.38
CA ARG A 22 -8.42 25.75 -1.05
C ARG A 22 -6.96 26.12 -0.86
N LYS A 23 -6.26 26.64 -1.88
CA LYS A 23 -4.94 27.28 -1.68
C LYS A 23 -5.08 28.74 -1.25
N LYS A 24 -5.83 29.01 -0.18
CA LYS A 24 -5.57 30.19 0.65
C LYS A 24 -4.37 29.84 1.54
N ALA A 25 -3.23 30.45 1.19
CA ALA A 25 -2.07 30.72 2.03
C ALA A 25 -1.91 29.80 3.26
N LEU A 26 -1.16 28.71 3.09
CA LEU A 26 -0.49 28.08 4.21
C LEU A 26 0.47 29.13 4.78
N LYS A 27 0.11 29.68 5.93
CA LYS A 27 1.02 30.48 6.74
C LYS A 27 2.22 29.63 7.12
N PRO A 28 3.43 30.20 7.15
CA PRO A 28 4.64 29.45 7.43
C PRO A 28 4.56 28.78 8.79
N ASN A 29 5.08 27.57 8.85
CA ASN A 29 5.25 26.66 9.98
C ASN A 29 5.25 27.36 11.35
N ARG A 30 4.24 27.05 12.17
CA ARG A 30 4.37 27.25 13.63
C ARG A 30 5.40 26.25 14.14
N PRO A 31 6.32 26.65 14.99
CA PRO A 31 7.36 25.76 15.51
C PRO A 31 6.72 24.57 16.22
N ILE A 32 7.15 23.37 15.86
CA ILE A 32 6.73 22.06 16.39
C ILE A 32 6.86 21.97 17.93
N GLY A 33 7.65 22.84 18.55
CA GLY A 33 7.82 22.91 20.02
C GLY A 33 6.53 23.13 20.80
N GLY A 34 5.58 23.92 20.32
CA GLY A 34 4.35 24.21 21.07
C GLY A 34 3.35 23.04 21.17
N PHE A 35 3.45 22.05 20.29
CA PHE A 35 2.63 20.84 20.33
C PHE A 35 3.18 19.83 21.35
N PHE A 36 4.48 19.61 21.36
CA PHE A 36 5.14 18.75 22.36
C PHE A 36 4.99 19.29 23.78
N ASP A 37 5.02 20.60 23.96
CA ASP A 37 4.77 21.23 25.28
C ASP A 37 3.31 21.05 25.72
N LYS A 38 2.34 21.13 24.83
CA LYS A 38 0.93 20.82 25.15
C LYS A 38 0.74 19.35 25.54
N ILE A 39 1.36 18.43 24.81
CA ILE A 39 1.32 16.99 25.13
C ILE A 39 2.02 16.74 26.47
N LYS A 40 3.22 17.28 26.69
CA LYS A 40 3.95 17.16 27.96
C LYS A 40 3.11 17.67 29.13
N ASN A 41 2.50 18.84 28.99
CA ASN A 41 1.66 19.44 30.04
C ASN A 41 0.36 18.64 30.26
N PHE A 42 -0.24 18.10 29.20
CA PHE A 42 -1.37 17.18 29.32
C PHE A 42 -0.98 15.93 30.09
N PHE A 43 0.14 15.28 29.76
CA PHE A 43 0.63 14.10 30.47
C PHE A 43 1.02 14.40 31.93
N LEU A 44 1.64 15.52 32.22
CA LEU A 44 1.94 15.94 33.58
C LEU A 44 0.66 16.19 34.41
N SER A 45 -0.36 16.80 33.78
CA SER A 45 -1.69 16.99 34.41
C SER A 45 -2.40 15.67 34.66
N LEU A 46 -2.39 14.78 33.65
CA LEU A 46 -2.98 13.44 33.74
C LEU A 46 -2.27 12.60 34.80
N TRP A 47 -0.94 12.62 34.84
CA TRP A 47 -0.13 11.94 35.84
C TRP A 47 -0.42 12.45 37.25
N SER A 48 -0.56 13.75 37.43
CA SER A 48 -0.96 14.36 38.70
C SER A 48 -2.34 13.90 39.16
N LYS A 49 -3.33 13.86 38.23
CA LYS A 49 -4.67 13.34 38.54
C LYS A 49 -4.67 11.86 38.88
N ILE A 50 -3.91 11.06 38.16
CA ILE A 50 -3.75 9.61 38.41
C ILE A 50 -3.07 9.37 39.75
N THR A 51 -1.98 10.06 40.08
CA THR A 51 -1.28 9.93 41.36
C THR A 51 -2.15 10.37 42.52
N ASN A 52 -2.95 11.42 42.38
CA ASN A 52 -3.89 11.87 43.41
C ASN A 52 -5.07 10.91 43.58
N PHE A 53 -5.56 10.31 42.50
CA PHE A 53 -6.57 9.27 42.56
C PHE A 53 -6.06 8.04 43.32
N PHE A 54 -4.85 7.56 42.98
CA PHE A 54 -4.25 6.43 43.70
C PHE A 54 -3.90 6.77 45.17
N LYS A 55 -3.43 7.97 45.47
CA LYS A 55 -3.26 8.41 46.87
C LYS A 55 -4.57 8.40 47.66
N ASN A 56 -5.66 8.82 47.02
CA ASN A 56 -6.99 8.82 47.67
C ASN A 56 -7.51 7.40 47.86
N ILE A 57 -7.35 6.50 46.88
CA ILE A 57 -7.68 5.10 47.05
C ILE A 57 -6.80 4.46 48.13
N TYR A 58 -5.50 4.66 48.08
CA TYR A 58 -4.57 4.14 49.09
C TYR A 58 -4.94 4.60 50.48
N SER A 59 -5.27 5.88 50.69
CA SER A 59 -5.73 6.40 51.97
C SER A 59 -7.04 5.74 52.45
N LYS A 60 -8.03 5.57 51.55
CA LYS A 60 -9.30 4.88 51.86
C LYS A 60 -9.08 3.42 52.20
N VAL A 61 -8.21 2.73 51.48
CA VAL A 61 -7.82 1.34 51.71
C VAL A 61 -7.09 1.22 53.05
N CYS A 62 -6.14 2.10 53.33
CA CYS A 62 -5.46 2.13 54.64
C CYS A 62 -6.44 2.35 55.78
N VAL A 63 -7.39 3.30 55.65
CA VAL A 63 -8.42 3.55 56.67
C VAL A 63 -9.33 2.32 56.81
N TYR A 64 -9.73 1.66 55.73
CA TYR A 64 -10.52 0.41 55.76
C TYR A 64 -9.76 -0.69 56.50
N PHE A 65 -8.50 -0.94 56.18
CA PHE A 65 -7.71 -1.95 56.88
C PHE A 65 -7.37 -1.57 58.34
N SER A 66 -7.20 -0.28 58.66
CA SER A 66 -7.02 0.16 60.06
C SER A 66 -8.30 -0.08 60.86
N LYS A 67 -9.49 0.28 60.34
CA LYS A 67 -10.80 -0.06 60.96
C LYS A 67 -10.96 -1.55 61.12
N LYS A 68 -10.62 -2.36 60.12
CA LYS A 68 -10.68 -3.82 60.18
C LYS A 68 -9.71 -4.39 61.23
N ARG A 69 -8.52 -3.81 61.42
CA ARG A 69 -7.55 -4.14 62.47
C ARG A 69 -8.08 -3.81 63.85
N VAL A 70 -8.67 -2.62 64.03
CA VAL A 70 -9.27 -2.20 65.29
C VAL A 70 -10.45 -3.14 65.66
N ASN A 71 -11.36 -3.41 64.73
CA ASN A 71 -12.47 -4.31 64.95
C ASN A 71 -12.01 -5.77 65.24
N ALA A 72 -10.93 -6.22 64.55
CA ALA A 72 -10.35 -7.52 64.87
C ALA A 72 -9.67 -7.55 66.26
N LYS A 73 -9.06 -6.45 66.72
CA LYS A 73 -8.56 -6.35 68.07
C LYS A 73 -9.67 -6.38 69.10
N ILE A 74 -10.75 -5.61 68.88
CA ILE A 74 -11.92 -5.59 69.81
C ILE A 74 -12.56 -6.99 69.86
N LYS A 75 -12.76 -7.63 68.71
CA LYS A 75 -13.31 -9.01 68.64
C LYS A 75 -12.39 -10.03 69.31
N LYS A 76 -11.06 -9.78 69.30
CA LYS A 76 -10.07 -10.63 69.94
C LYS A 76 -10.07 -10.46 71.46
N GLU A 77 -10.19 -9.21 71.96
CA GLU A 77 -10.29 -8.92 73.37
C GLU A 77 -11.57 -9.51 73.98
N THR A 78 -12.71 -9.44 73.24
CA THR A 78 -13.96 -10.11 73.67
C THR A 78 -13.86 -11.61 73.64
N SER A 79 -13.23 -12.20 72.58
CA SER A 79 -12.99 -13.66 72.50
C SER A 79 -11.99 -14.12 73.60
N ASP A 80 -10.96 -13.32 73.88
CA ASP A 80 -9.98 -13.67 74.94
C ASP A 80 -10.62 -13.64 76.34
N LYS A 81 -11.57 -12.73 76.60
CA LYS A 81 -12.37 -12.69 77.82
C LYS A 81 -13.34 -13.87 77.98
N GLU A 82 -13.93 -14.34 76.90
CA GLU A 82 -14.78 -15.51 76.88
C GLU A 82 -13.97 -16.83 77.03
N LEU A 83 -12.78 -16.88 76.36
CA LEU A 83 -11.86 -17.99 76.47
C LEU A 83 -11.28 -18.14 77.90
N LEU A 84 -11.05 -17.01 78.60
CA LEU A 84 -10.60 -17.02 80.00
C LEU A 84 -11.63 -17.64 80.97
N LYS A 85 -12.91 -17.73 80.59
CA LYS A 85 -13.99 -18.35 81.34
C LYS A 85 -14.20 -19.83 80.96
N SER A 86 -13.55 -20.32 79.94
CA SER A 86 -13.74 -21.68 79.39
C SER A 86 -12.95 -22.74 80.20
N LYS A 87 -13.58 -23.88 80.44
CA LYS A 87 -12.97 -25.05 81.07
C LYS A 87 -12.26 -25.99 80.09
N ASN A 88 -12.00 -25.53 78.83
CA ASN A 88 -11.43 -26.35 77.76
C ASN A 88 -9.91 -26.50 77.96
N PRO A 89 -9.31 -27.72 77.82
CA PRO A 89 -7.87 -27.97 78.01
C PRO A 89 -6.97 -27.18 77.03
N GLU A 90 -7.44 -26.83 75.84
CA GLU A 90 -6.69 -25.94 74.91
C GLU A 90 -6.58 -24.52 75.43
N VAL A 91 -7.55 -24.06 76.25
CA VAL A 91 -7.56 -22.76 76.89
C VAL A 91 -6.60 -22.73 78.08
N ALA A 92 -6.41 -23.87 78.74
CA ALA A 92 -5.42 -23.99 79.81
C ALA A 92 -3.98 -23.84 79.28
N LEU A 93 -3.66 -24.47 78.14
CA LEU A 93 -2.38 -24.32 77.42
C LEU A 93 -2.14 -22.89 76.95
N TRP A 94 -3.21 -22.19 76.57
CA TRP A 94 -3.13 -20.78 76.16
C TRP A 94 -2.86 -19.88 77.40
N LYS A 95 -3.41 -20.21 78.55
CA LYS A 95 -3.15 -19.47 79.82
C LYS A 95 -1.70 -19.59 80.29
N GLU A 96 -1.05 -20.72 80.02
CA GLU A 96 0.34 -20.95 80.42
C GLU A 96 1.35 -20.24 79.49
N ASN A 97 1.05 -20.14 78.17
CA ASN A 97 2.01 -19.55 77.23
C ASN A 97 1.32 -18.84 76.03
N PRO A 98 0.68 -17.68 76.23
CA PRO A 98 -0.11 -16.97 75.24
C PRO A 98 0.70 -16.47 74.03
N GLU A 99 1.97 -16.18 74.19
CA GLU A 99 2.80 -15.69 73.10
C GLU A 99 3.24 -16.78 72.10
N LYS A 100 3.50 -18.00 72.60
CA LYS A 100 3.93 -19.13 71.77
C LYS A 100 2.81 -19.62 70.89
N TYR A 101 1.55 -19.49 71.36
CA TYR A 101 0.35 -19.84 70.60
C TYR A 101 0.02 -18.76 69.55
N ARG A 102 0.30 -17.50 69.83
CA ARG A 102 0.15 -16.37 68.90
C ARG A 102 1.15 -16.43 67.77
N GLN A 103 2.39 -16.81 68.01
CA GLN A 103 3.44 -16.83 66.96
C GLN A 103 3.14 -17.92 65.90
N LYS A 104 2.63 -19.07 66.27
CA LYS A 104 2.43 -20.19 65.33
C LYS A 104 1.30 -20.00 64.33
N ARG A 105 0.27 -19.18 64.62
CA ARG A 105 -0.88 -18.92 63.72
C ARG A 105 -0.76 -17.65 62.86
N SER A 106 0.17 -16.76 63.18
CA SER A 106 0.24 -15.42 62.60
C SER A 106 1.19 -15.31 61.40
N GLY A 107 2.22 -16.14 61.33
CA GLY A 107 3.29 -15.98 60.30
C GLY A 107 2.79 -16.28 58.88
N TRP A 108 2.18 -17.41 58.66
CA TRP A 108 1.74 -17.86 57.32
C TRP A 108 0.61 -17.03 56.72
N LYS A 109 -0.35 -16.55 57.56
CA LYS A 109 -1.42 -15.66 57.10
C LYS A 109 -0.91 -14.27 56.74
N ARG A 110 0.13 -13.75 57.40
CA ARG A 110 0.75 -12.43 57.04
C ARG A 110 1.53 -12.52 55.74
N VAL A 111 2.25 -13.61 55.53
CA VAL A 111 3.00 -13.85 54.28
C VAL A 111 2.02 -14.00 53.10
N GLY A 112 0.92 -14.81 53.23
CA GLY A 112 -0.04 -14.97 52.16
C GLY A 112 -0.78 -13.67 51.81
N ILE A 113 -1.13 -12.83 52.80
CA ILE A 113 -1.77 -11.52 52.50
C ILE A 113 -0.74 -10.54 51.89
N GLY A 114 0.50 -10.59 52.28
CA GLY A 114 1.59 -9.76 51.70
C GLY A 114 1.85 -10.12 50.24
N VAL A 115 1.95 -11.41 49.93
CA VAL A 115 2.11 -11.93 48.55
C VAL A 115 0.90 -11.62 47.69
N GLY A 116 -0.32 -11.83 48.19
CA GLY A 116 -1.55 -11.50 47.48
C GLY A 116 -1.69 -10.02 47.14
N ASN A 117 -1.31 -9.13 48.09
CA ASN A 117 -1.33 -7.69 47.85
C ASN A 117 -0.22 -7.24 46.86
N ALA A 118 0.95 -7.87 46.90
CA ALA A 118 2.01 -7.62 45.92
C ALA A 118 1.57 -8.07 44.50
N PHE A 119 0.93 -9.22 44.41
CA PHE A 119 0.40 -9.73 43.14
C PHE A 119 -0.71 -8.83 42.58
N LEU A 120 -1.64 -8.39 43.43
CA LEU A 120 -2.70 -7.46 43.05
C LEU A 120 -2.13 -6.10 42.64
N PHE A 121 -1.11 -5.62 43.31
CA PHE A 121 -0.41 -4.36 42.96
C PHE A 121 0.28 -4.50 41.60
N CYS A 122 1.01 -5.59 41.35
CA CYS A 122 1.64 -5.86 40.05
C CYS A 122 0.61 -6.01 38.94
N PHE A 123 -0.53 -6.68 39.19
CA PHE A 123 -1.61 -6.82 38.21
C PHE A 123 -2.27 -5.49 37.86
N LEU A 124 -2.55 -4.65 38.88
CA LEU A 124 -3.14 -3.33 38.67
C LEU A 124 -2.18 -2.36 37.95
N THR A 125 -0.88 -2.41 38.30
CA THR A 125 0.14 -1.58 37.62
C THR A 125 0.35 -2.04 36.19
N PHE A 126 0.37 -3.33 35.92
CA PHE A 126 0.43 -3.88 34.57
C PHE A 126 -0.81 -3.51 33.75
N GLY A 127 -2.00 -3.64 34.31
CA GLY A 127 -3.25 -3.22 33.67
C GLY A 127 -3.30 -1.73 33.36
N ALA A 128 -2.85 -0.88 34.29
CA ALA A 128 -2.75 0.56 34.08
C ALA A 128 -1.73 0.92 33.00
N MET A 129 -0.60 0.20 32.94
CA MET A 129 0.41 0.36 31.89
C MET A 129 -0.13 -0.05 30.50
N VAL A 130 -0.89 -1.15 30.41
CA VAL A 130 -1.54 -1.57 29.17
C VAL A 130 -2.55 -0.53 28.67
N VAL A 131 -3.41 -0.02 29.58
CA VAL A 131 -4.39 1.03 29.24
C VAL A 131 -3.68 2.32 28.78
N LEU A 132 -2.57 2.67 29.41
CA LEU A 132 -1.79 3.84 29.02
C LEU A 132 -1.13 3.65 27.64
N ILE A 133 -0.59 2.48 27.36
CA ILE A 133 -0.01 2.14 26.06
C ILE A 133 -1.10 2.15 24.97
N LEU A 134 -2.28 1.57 25.25
CA LEU A 134 -3.41 1.58 24.32
C LEU A 134 -3.95 3.01 24.10
N GLY A 135 -3.99 3.83 25.13
CA GLY A 135 -4.38 5.25 25.03
C GLY A 135 -3.39 6.08 24.20
N VAL A 136 -2.09 5.85 24.41
CA VAL A 136 -1.04 6.48 23.58
C VAL A 136 -1.13 5.97 22.14
N ALA A 137 -1.30 4.68 21.94
CA ALA A 137 -1.48 4.11 20.61
C ALA A 137 -2.72 4.71 19.90
N ALA A 138 -3.85 4.83 20.60
CA ALA A 138 -5.06 5.43 20.05
C ALA A 138 -4.89 6.93 19.72
N THR A 139 -4.16 7.70 20.56
CA THR A 139 -3.87 9.12 20.26
C THR A 139 -2.86 9.26 19.13
N VAL A 140 -1.91 8.36 19.02
CA VAL A 140 -0.96 8.30 17.90
C VAL A 140 -1.70 7.92 16.61
N VAL A 141 -2.60 6.93 16.63
CA VAL A 141 -3.47 6.58 15.48
C VAL A 141 -4.34 7.76 15.04
N TYR A 142 -4.87 8.52 16.01
CA TYR A 142 -5.70 9.70 15.71
C TYR A 142 -4.86 10.90 15.22
N ALA A 143 -3.64 11.08 15.74
CA ALA A 143 -2.76 12.20 15.36
C ALA A 143 -1.95 11.92 14.07
N TYR A 144 -1.74 10.66 13.73
CA TYR A 144 -1.06 10.21 12.52
C TYR A 144 -2.04 9.72 11.43
N SER A 145 -3.24 10.31 11.35
CA SER A 145 -3.95 10.34 10.09
C SER A 145 -3.08 11.18 9.14
N ASP A 146 -2.19 10.48 8.44
CA ASP A 146 -1.27 11.08 7.48
C ASP A 146 -2.09 11.51 6.24
N PRO A 147 -2.38 12.81 6.06
CA PRO A 147 -3.11 13.27 4.88
C PRO A 147 -2.41 12.88 3.57
N SER A 148 -1.08 12.66 3.62
CA SER A 148 -0.30 12.22 2.46
C SER A 148 -0.64 10.78 2.06
N LEU A 149 -1.13 9.95 2.97
CA LEU A 149 -1.56 8.60 2.66
C LEU A 149 -2.87 8.63 1.84
N ASP A 150 -3.80 9.51 2.20
CA ASP A 150 -5.04 9.71 1.45
C ASP A 150 -4.77 10.21 0.03
N ASP A 151 -3.83 11.14 -0.11
CA ASP A 151 -3.39 11.63 -1.42
C ASP A 151 -2.73 10.50 -2.24
N LYS A 152 -1.96 9.62 -1.60
CA LYS A 152 -1.33 8.46 -2.28
C LYS A 152 -2.36 7.43 -2.74
N PHE A 153 -3.40 7.16 -1.95
CA PHE A 153 -4.49 6.26 -2.36
C PHE A 153 -5.35 6.88 -3.45
N ALA A 154 -5.66 8.16 -3.34
CA ALA A 154 -6.39 8.88 -4.40
C ALA A 154 -5.58 8.94 -5.72
N ASN A 155 -4.26 9.05 -5.65
CA ASN A 155 -3.39 9.01 -6.82
C ASN A 155 -3.30 7.61 -7.43
N LEU A 156 -3.44 6.54 -6.65
CA LEU A 156 -3.52 5.18 -7.20
C LEU A 156 -4.79 4.98 -8.05
N GLU A 157 -5.92 5.54 -7.62
CA GLU A 157 -7.15 5.54 -8.44
C GLU A 157 -7.03 6.46 -9.67
N MET A 158 -6.14 7.46 -9.62
CA MET A 158 -5.96 8.46 -10.66
C MET A 158 -4.78 8.17 -11.60
N ASP A 159 -4.06 7.07 -11.44
CA ASP A 159 -3.05 6.61 -12.42
C ASP A 159 -3.77 6.14 -13.72
N TYR A 160 -4.65 7.03 -14.23
CA TYR A 160 -5.31 6.82 -15.50
C TYR A 160 -4.32 7.08 -16.64
N THR A 161 -4.31 6.19 -17.60
CA THR A 161 -3.59 6.41 -18.84
C THR A 161 -4.06 7.70 -19.51
N THR A 162 -3.16 8.60 -19.80
CA THR A 162 -3.48 9.78 -20.60
C THR A 162 -3.79 9.37 -22.04
N ILE A 163 -4.89 9.86 -22.58
CA ILE A 163 -5.38 9.51 -23.91
C ILE A 163 -5.27 10.70 -24.84
N VAL A 164 -4.61 10.50 -25.98
CA VAL A 164 -4.58 11.45 -27.08
C VAL A 164 -5.74 11.16 -28.02
N TYR A 165 -6.56 12.16 -28.24
CA TYR A 165 -7.72 12.11 -29.13
C TYR A 165 -7.41 12.83 -30.44
N ALA A 166 -7.79 12.21 -31.56
CA ALA A 166 -7.64 12.76 -32.90
C ALA A 166 -8.97 12.75 -33.66
N LYS A 167 -8.99 13.31 -34.84
CA LYS A 167 -10.15 13.30 -35.76
C LYS A 167 -9.92 12.34 -36.89
N THR A 168 -11.01 11.97 -37.55
CA THR A 168 -10.99 11.22 -38.80
C THR A 168 -11.50 12.11 -39.95
N LEU A 169 -11.23 11.72 -41.17
CA LEU A 169 -11.81 12.38 -42.37
C LEU A 169 -13.33 12.28 -42.45
N GLU A 170 -13.86 11.20 -41.88
CA GLU A 170 -15.30 10.88 -41.98
C GLU A 170 -16.14 11.55 -40.90
N SER A 171 -15.54 11.88 -39.76
CA SER A 171 -16.25 12.42 -38.61
C SER A 171 -15.54 13.61 -38.02
N ALA A 172 -16.34 14.63 -37.64
CA ALA A 172 -15.85 15.75 -36.84
C ALA A 172 -15.65 15.37 -35.37
N ASP A 173 -16.12 14.19 -34.94
CA ASP A 173 -16.00 13.71 -33.59
C ASP A 173 -14.58 13.21 -33.31
N TYR A 174 -14.16 13.32 -32.06
CA TYR A 174 -12.86 12.83 -31.62
C TYR A 174 -12.92 11.34 -31.31
N ILE A 175 -11.93 10.60 -31.81
CA ILE A 175 -11.70 9.20 -31.49
C ILE A 175 -10.44 9.07 -30.63
N GLU A 176 -10.33 8.01 -29.86
CA GLU A 176 -9.08 7.65 -29.17
C GLU A 176 -8.02 7.30 -30.23
N TYR A 177 -6.93 8.03 -30.22
CA TYR A 177 -5.86 7.88 -31.21
C TYR A 177 -4.68 7.11 -30.63
N GLN A 178 -4.17 7.56 -29.50
CA GLN A 178 -3.05 6.90 -28.86
C GLN A 178 -3.06 7.13 -27.34
N ASN A 179 -2.62 6.12 -26.61
CA ASN A 179 -2.47 6.18 -25.16
C ASN A 179 -1.01 6.53 -24.82
N LEU A 180 -0.81 7.45 -23.89
CA LEU A 180 0.52 7.77 -23.38
C LEU A 180 0.84 6.80 -22.23
N TYR A 181 1.67 5.81 -22.51
CA TYR A 181 2.14 4.88 -21.50
C TYR A 181 3.50 5.33 -20.96
N ASN A 182 3.66 5.30 -19.66
CA ASN A 182 4.98 5.17 -19.07
C ASN A 182 5.41 3.70 -19.21
N ASP A 183 6.71 3.39 -19.11
CA ASP A 183 7.23 2.01 -19.05
C ASP A 183 6.58 1.14 -17.96
N GLN A 184 5.71 1.72 -17.14
CA GLN A 184 4.83 1.09 -16.18
C GLN A 184 3.41 1.05 -16.75
N ASN A 185 3.11 0.04 -17.55
CA ASN A 185 1.75 -0.24 -18.06
C ASN A 185 0.77 -0.50 -16.89
N ARG A 186 0.21 0.56 -16.29
CA ARG A 186 -0.79 0.48 -15.24
C ARG A 186 -2.16 0.77 -15.84
N ILE A 187 -2.89 -0.26 -16.22
CA ILE A 187 -4.32 -0.18 -16.47
C ILE A 187 -5.00 -0.67 -15.21
N TRP A 188 -5.85 0.19 -14.63
CA TRP A 188 -6.62 -0.16 -13.45
C TRP A 188 -7.73 -1.14 -13.82
N ILE A 189 -7.79 -2.25 -13.11
CA ILE A 189 -8.86 -3.24 -13.24
C ILE A 189 -9.75 -3.14 -12.01
N SER A 190 -11.06 -2.98 -12.23
CA SER A 190 -12.05 -3.04 -11.16
C SER A 190 -12.08 -4.45 -10.57
N ILE A 191 -12.37 -4.54 -9.27
CA ILE A 191 -12.52 -5.85 -8.61
C ILE A 191 -13.64 -6.68 -9.26
N ASP A 192 -14.66 -6.03 -9.79
CA ASP A 192 -15.78 -6.68 -10.50
C ASP A 192 -15.35 -7.37 -11.80
N ASP A 193 -14.21 -6.98 -12.39
CA ASP A 193 -13.61 -7.57 -13.57
C ASP A 193 -12.54 -8.62 -13.23
N MET A 194 -12.26 -8.84 -11.95
CA MET A 194 -11.31 -9.84 -11.45
C MET A 194 -12.04 -11.13 -11.11
N PRO A 195 -11.53 -12.31 -11.54
CA PRO A 195 -12.15 -13.57 -11.16
C PRO A 195 -12.00 -13.84 -9.66
N ASP A 196 -13.04 -14.39 -9.02
CA ASP A 196 -13.09 -14.66 -7.58
C ASP A 196 -11.89 -15.49 -7.09
N TYR A 197 -11.47 -16.49 -7.86
CA TYR A 197 -10.33 -17.34 -7.51
C TYR A 197 -8.96 -16.63 -7.55
N LEU A 198 -8.85 -15.46 -8.20
CA LEU A 198 -7.67 -14.61 -8.10
C LEU A 198 -7.57 -13.99 -6.70
N LEU A 199 -8.69 -13.50 -6.19
CA LEU A 199 -8.82 -12.92 -4.86
C LEU A 199 -8.60 -14.00 -3.79
N ASP A 200 -9.22 -15.16 -4.00
CA ASP A 200 -9.10 -16.32 -3.10
C ASP A 200 -7.66 -16.84 -3.02
N ALA A 201 -6.95 -16.93 -4.15
CA ALA A 201 -5.54 -17.33 -4.19
C ALA A 201 -4.66 -16.36 -3.39
N LEU A 202 -4.90 -15.06 -3.54
CA LEU A 202 -4.17 -14.03 -2.81
C LEU A 202 -4.43 -14.12 -1.30
N VAL A 203 -5.70 -14.18 -0.89
CA VAL A 203 -6.10 -14.28 0.51
C VAL A 203 -5.59 -15.58 1.13
N ALA A 204 -5.76 -16.71 0.43
CA ALA A 204 -5.36 -18.02 0.91
C ALA A 204 -3.86 -18.10 1.27
N ILE A 205 -3.00 -17.45 0.51
CA ILE A 205 -1.54 -17.58 0.70
C ILE A 205 -0.94 -16.48 1.55
N GLU A 206 -1.44 -15.24 1.44
CA GLU A 206 -0.83 -14.09 2.09
C GLU A 206 -1.50 -13.75 3.43
N ASP A 207 -2.84 -13.92 3.54
CA ASP A 207 -3.57 -13.49 4.73
C ASP A 207 -4.86 -14.31 4.95
N LYS A 208 -4.71 -15.54 5.43
CA LYS A 208 -5.83 -16.51 5.62
C LYS A 208 -7.03 -15.98 6.43
N ARG A 209 -6.81 -14.97 7.23
CA ARG A 209 -7.83 -14.37 8.10
C ARG A 209 -8.12 -12.92 7.73
N PHE A 210 -7.87 -12.58 6.47
CA PHE A 210 -8.04 -11.22 5.95
C PHE A 210 -9.39 -10.62 6.31
N TYR A 211 -10.47 -11.39 6.19
CA TYR A 211 -11.83 -10.94 6.48
C TYR A 211 -12.16 -10.90 7.99
N ASP A 212 -11.32 -11.51 8.86
CA ASP A 212 -11.56 -11.61 10.30
C ASP A 212 -10.94 -10.49 11.13
N HIS A 213 -10.03 -9.70 10.54
CA HIS A 213 -9.33 -8.65 11.26
C HIS A 213 -9.49 -7.28 10.59
N ASN A 214 -9.18 -6.22 11.32
CA ASN A 214 -9.24 -4.83 10.85
C ASN A 214 -7.81 -4.28 10.63
N GLY A 215 -7.14 -4.70 9.57
CA GLY A 215 -5.83 -4.23 9.13
C GLY A 215 -4.64 -4.94 9.76
N VAL A 216 -4.77 -5.51 10.94
CA VAL A 216 -3.70 -6.22 11.65
C VAL A 216 -4.22 -7.51 12.26
N ASP A 217 -3.64 -8.63 11.89
CA ASP A 217 -3.86 -9.91 12.56
C ASP A 217 -2.93 -10.05 13.76
N PHE A 218 -3.39 -9.61 14.93
CA PHE A 218 -2.61 -9.69 16.17
C PHE A 218 -2.24 -11.10 16.58
N ILE A 219 -3.08 -12.11 16.25
CA ILE A 219 -2.82 -13.52 16.61
C ILE A 219 -1.68 -14.06 15.75
N THR A 220 -1.75 -13.87 14.44
CA THR A 220 -0.71 -14.31 13.51
C THR A 220 0.59 -13.55 13.73
N THR A 221 0.52 -12.24 13.95
CA THR A 221 1.68 -11.39 14.27
C THR A 221 2.36 -11.84 15.57
N ALA A 222 1.59 -12.11 16.63
CA ALA A 222 2.13 -12.62 17.90
C ALA A 222 2.78 -14.01 17.73
N ARG A 223 2.13 -14.92 17.01
CA ARG A 223 2.67 -16.25 16.71
C ARG A 223 3.98 -16.16 15.93
N ALA A 224 4.03 -15.36 14.85
CA ALA A 224 5.22 -15.15 14.05
C ALA A 224 6.37 -14.56 14.87
N THR A 225 6.08 -13.58 15.74
CA THR A 225 7.06 -12.96 16.62
C THR A 225 7.62 -13.97 17.63
N ILE A 226 6.76 -14.77 18.27
CA ILE A 226 7.19 -15.80 19.22
C ILE A 226 8.07 -16.84 18.52
N ASN A 227 7.64 -17.32 17.36
CA ASN A 227 8.41 -18.29 16.58
C ASN A 227 9.78 -17.73 16.20
N TYR A 228 9.85 -16.49 15.72
CA TYR A 228 11.10 -15.82 15.41
C TYR A 228 12.04 -15.75 16.62
N VAL A 229 11.54 -15.34 17.77
CA VAL A 229 12.34 -15.25 19.02
C VAL A 229 12.82 -16.64 19.45
N VAL A 230 11.93 -17.62 19.43
CA VAL A 230 12.27 -19.03 19.82
C VAL A 230 13.34 -19.61 18.88
N TYR A 231 13.17 -19.45 17.55
CA TYR A 231 14.14 -19.94 16.57
C TYR A 231 15.50 -19.25 16.73
N LYS A 232 15.50 -17.93 16.97
CA LYS A 232 16.73 -17.16 17.22
C LYS A 232 17.45 -17.61 18.49
N ILE A 233 16.70 -17.87 19.58
CA ILE A 233 17.27 -18.38 20.85
C ILE A 233 17.86 -19.78 20.65
N LEU A 234 17.22 -20.61 19.82
CA LEU A 234 17.67 -21.97 19.53
C LEU A 234 18.79 -22.03 18.48
N GLY A 235 19.25 -20.89 17.95
CA GLY A 235 20.28 -20.82 16.90
C GLY A 235 19.82 -21.41 15.56
N LYS A 236 18.50 -21.52 15.33
CA LYS A 236 17.93 -22.02 14.07
C LYS A 236 17.80 -20.90 13.04
N ASP A 237 17.84 -21.28 11.77
CA ASP A 237 17.61 -20.34 10.67
C ASP A 237 16.17 -19.78 10.73
N THR A 238 16.04 -18.46 10.64
CA THR A 238 14.78 -17.74 10.69
C THR A 238 14.27 -17.31 9.30
N THR A 239 15.03 -17.60 8.26
CA THR A 239 14.78 -17.16 6.88
C THR A 239 13.49 -17.75 6.31
N TYR A 240 13.12 -18.95 6.73
CA TYR A 240 11.97 -19.69 6.22
C TYR A 240 10.71 -19.59 7.11
N LEU A 241 10.74 -18.74 8.15
CA LEU A 241 9.59 -18.58 9.01
C LEU A 241 8.48 -17.83 8.28
N PRO A 242 7.20 -18.27 8.45
CA PRO A 242 6.05 -17.53 7.90
C PRO A 242 6.01 -16.11 8.44
N GLY A 243 5.76 -15.15 7.56
CA GLY A 243 5.53 -13.75 7.94
C GLY A 243 4.25 -13.58 8.75
N GLY A 244 4.16 -12.48 9.47
CA GLY A 244 2.95 -12.11 10.23
C GLY A 244 2.34 -10.78 9.75
N SER A 245 2.69 -10.31 8.56
CA SER A 245 2.14 -9.07 7.98
C SER A 245 0.87 -9.40 7.21
N THR A 246 -0.15 -8.56 7.36
CA THR A 246 -1.43 -8.68 6.64
C THR A 246 -1.33 -8.09 5.23
N LEU A 247 -2.31 -8.38 4.37
CA LEU A 247 -2.42 -7.78 3.03
C LEU A 247 -2.51 -6.26 3.09
N THR A 248 -3.24 -5.71 4.05
CA THR A 248 -3.33 -4.25 4.26
C THR A 248 -1.97 -3.64 4.62
N GLN A 249 -1.16 -4.32 5.43
CA GLN A 249 0.20 -3.89 5.74
C GLN A 249 1.13 -3.97 4.53
N GLN A 250 0.97 -5.00 3.70
CA GLN A 250 1.74 -5.14 2.46
C GLN A 250 1.35 -4.05 1.45
N LEU A 251 0.06 -3.76 1.30
CA LEU A 251 -0.43 -2.66 0.47
C LEU A 251 0.20 -1.32 0.86
N ILE A 252 0.22 -1.00 2.15
CA ILE A 252 0.84 0.23 2.64
C ILE A 252 2.32 0.27 2.27
N LYS A 253 3.04 -0.85 2.42
CA LYS A 253 4.44 -0.93 2.03
C LYS A 253 4.65 -0.65 0.54
N VAL A 254 3.78 -1.20 -0.32
CA VAL A 254 3.82 -0.98 -1.77
C VAL A 254 3.59 0.50 -2.10
N ILE A 255 2.57 1.12 -1.50
CA ILE A 255 2.18 2.51 -1.79
C ILE A 255 3.19 3.53 -1.22
N THR A 256 3.75 3.26 -0.04
CA THR A 256 4.68 4.21 0.60
C THR A 256 6.11 4.06 0.11
N MET A 257 6.44 2.94 -0.52
CA MET A 257 7.80 2.56 -0.94
C MET A 257 8.83 2.62 0.22
N GLU A 258 8.36 2.52 1.47
CA GLU A 258 9.21 2.58 2.66
C GLU A 258 9.82 1.19 2.94
N ASP A 259 11.09 0.99 2.64
CA ASP A 259 11.82 -0.28 2.84
C ASP A 259 12.69 -0.35 4.09
N ASP A 260 12.73 0.72 4.88
CA ASP A 260 13.56 0.77 6.09
C ASP A 260 13.26 -0.37 7.07
N LYS A 261 14.28 -1.12 7.48
CA LYS A 261 14.16 -2.24 8.42
C LYS A 261 14.21 -1.77 9.88
N THR A 262 13.43 -0.74 10.23
CA THR A 262 13.39 -0.21 11.60
C THR A 262 12.11 -0.66 12.34
N PRO A 263 12.17 -0.88 13.66
CA PRO A 263 10.97 -1.18 14.45
C PRO A 263 9.92 -0.06 14.38
N MET A 264 10.35 1.19 14.26
CA MET A 264 9.46 2.35 14.18
C MET A 264 8.66 2.36 12.88
N ARG A 265 9.27 1.99 11.74
CA ARG A 265 8.56 1.79 10.48
C ARG A 265 7.43 0.77 10.63
N LYS A 266 7.70 -0.37 11.30
CA LYS A 266 6.66 -1.41 11.51
C LYS A 266 5.51 -0.91 12.39
N VAL A 267 5.78 -0.07 13.38
CA VAL A 267 4.73 0.58 14.19
C VAL A 267 3.90 1.53 13.30
N LYS A 268 4.56 2.36 12.48
CA LYS A 268 3.88 3.25 11.53
C LYS A 268 2.99 2.47 10.56
N GLU A 269 3.51 1.41 9.95
CA GLU A 269 2.77 0.51 9.06
C GLU A 269 1.53 -0.09 9.72
N ILE A 270 1.64 -0.57 10.97
CA ILE A 270 0.50 -1.08 11.75
C ILE A 270 -0.57 0.00 11.96
N LEU A 271 -0.15 1.21 12.32
CA LEU A 271 -1.08 2.33 12.54
C LEU A 271 -1.79 2.75 11.26
N GLN A 272 -1.05 2.81 10.15
CA GLN A 272 -1.57 3.10 8.82
C GLN A 272 -2.55 2.01 8.35
N ALA A 273 -2.25 0.71 8.61
CA ALA A 273 -3.14 -0.39 8.29
C ALA A 273 -4.48 -0.29 9.03
N LEU A 274 -4.45 0.02 10.32
CA LEU A 274 -5.67 0.28 11.12
C LEU A 274 -6.46 1.50 10.62
N TYR A 275 -5.77 2.52 10.08
CA TYR A 275 -6.41 3.69 9.50
C TYR A 275 -7.11 3.36 8.18
N ILE A 276 -6.43 2.68 7.27
CA ILE A 276 -6.95 2.31 5.95
C ILE A 276 -8.17 1.40 6.06
N GLU A 277 -8.16 0.41 6.91
CA GLU A 277 -9.29 -0.51 7.14
C GLU A 277 -10.55 0.15 7.72
N ARG A 278 -10.44 1.36 8.23
CA ARG A 278 -11.61 2.16 8.62
C ARG A 278 -12.22 2.94 7.47
N LYS A 279 -11.46 3.16 6.42
CA LYS A 279 -11.80 4.05 5.32
C LYS A 279 -12.21 3.28 4.07
N TYR A 280 -11.57 2.15 3.82
CA TYR A 280 -11.75 1.33 2.64
C TYR A 280 -12.30 -0.04 3.01
N SER A 281 -13.16 -0.60 2.15
CA SER A 281 -13.66 -1.96 2.31
C SER A 281 -12.57 -3.00 2.04
N LYS A 282 -12.83 -4.26 2.40
CA LYS A 282 -11.92 -5.38 2.12
C LYS A 282 -11.70 -5.56 0.62
N GLU A 283 -12.76 -5.42 -0.14
CA GLU A 283 -12.77 -5.51 -1.60
C GLU A 283 -11.89 -4.39 -2.21
N GLN A 284 -12.06 -3.16 -1.76
CA GLN A 284 -11.22 -2.05 -2.20
C GLN A 284 -9.74 -2.25 -1.86
N ILE A 285 -9.42 -2.82 -0.70
CA ILE A 285 -8.03 -3.12 -0.31
C ILE A 285 -7.42 -4.18 -1.23
N LEU A 286 -8.17 -5.22 -1.61
CA LEU A 286 -7.72 -6.24 -2.57
C LEU A 286 -7.52 -5.62 -3.96
N GLU A 287 -8.46 -4.80 -4.41
CA GLU A 287 -8.37 -4.07 -5.67
C GLU A 287 -7.11 -3.20 -5.75
N TYR A 288 -6.88 -2.38 -4.74
CA TYR A 288 -5.67 -1.56 -4.63
C TYR A 288 -4.40 -2.40 -4.63
N TYR A 289 -4.41 -3.52 -3.88
CA TYR A 289 -3.24 -4.38 -3.81
C TYR A 289 -2.89 -4.98 -5.17
N LEU A 290 -3.87 -5.58 -5.86
CA LEU A 290 -3.66 -6.24 -7.14
C LEU A 290 -3.27 -5.24 -8.24
N ASN A 291 -3.79 -4.03 -8.21
CA ASN A 291 -3.42 -2.98 -9.15
C ASN A 291 -2.06 -2.32 -8.85
N ALA A 292 -1.58 -2.37 -7.59
CA ALA A 292 -0.33 -1.73 -7.18
C ALA A 292 0.85 -2.68 -7.06
N ALA A 293 0.62 -4.00 -6.89
CA ALA A 293 1.68 -4.98 -6.65
C ALA A 293 2.59 -5.15 -7.87
N TYR A 294 3.87 -5.41 -7.60
CA TYR A 294 4.87 -5.71 -8.61
C TYR A 294 4.97 -7.21 -8.86
N PHE A 295 4.79 -7.62 -10.11
CA PHE A 295 4.78 -9.02 -10.56
C PHE A 295 6.01 -9.43 -11.40
N GLY A 296 7.13 -8.74 -11.24
CA GLY A 296 8.34 -9.02 -12.03
C GLY A 296 8.29 -8.46 -13.46
N ASN A 297 9.42 -8.50 -14.16
CA ASN A 297 9.54 -8.10 -15.58
C ASN A 297 8.84 -6.75 -15.92
N ASN A 298 9.00 -5.76 -15.06
CA ASN A 298 8.38 -4.45 -15.19
C ASN A 298 6.82 -4.45 -15.14
N CYS A 299 6.20 -5.58 -14.74
CA CYS A 299 4.76 -5.68 -14.61
C CYS A 299 4.30 -5.08 -13.28
N ASN A 300 3.76 -3.87 -13.32
CA ASN A 300 3.11 -3.22 -12.19
C ASN A 300 1.59 -3.38 -12.35
N GLY A 301 0.98 -4.06 -11.39
CA GLY A 301 -0.45 -4.41 -11.41
C GLY A 301 -0.79 -5.67 -12.18
N ILE A 302 -1.96 -6.21 -11.83
CA ILE A 302 -2.47 -7.51 -12.33
C ILE A 302 -2.71 -7.51 -13.83
N TYR A 303 -3.16 -6.38 -14.40
CA TYR A 303 -3.38 -6.26 -15.85
C TYR A 303 -2.10 -6.51 -16.64
N SER A 304 -1.02 -5.79 -16.28
CA SER A 304 0.28 -5.93 -16.93
C SER A 304 0.81 -7.36 -16.81
N ALA A 305 0.61 -7.99 -15.65
CA ALA A 305 1.04 -9.37 -15.43
C ALA A 305 0.24 -10.37 -16.31
N ALA A 306 -1.09 -10.22 -16.39
CA ALA A 306 -1.94 -11.07 -17.21
C ALA A 306 -1.57 -10.99 -18.71
N LYS A 307 -1.37 -9.78 -19.22
CA LYS A 307 -0.93 -9.55 -20.60
C LYS A 307 0.49 -10.06 -20.86
N TYR A 308 1.42 -9.80 -19.95
CA TYR A 308 2.81 -10.18 -20.13
C TYR A 308 3.03 -11.69 -20.11
N TYR A 309 2.43 -12.38 -19.13
CA TYR A 309 2.66 -13.81 -18.95
C TYR A 309 1.75 -14.70 -19.79
N PHE A 310 0.51 -14.26 -20.07
CA PHE A 310 -0.51 -15.11 -20.67
C PHE A 310 -1.17 -14.51 -21.91
N ASP A 311 -0.96 -13.23 -22.22
CA ASP A 311 -1.63 -12.49 -23.29
C ASP A 311 -3.16 -12.51 -23.19
N LYS A 312 -3.67 -12.51 -21.96
CA LYS A 312 -5.09 -12.58 -21.62
C LYS A 312 -5.57 -11.34 -20.92
N ASP A 313 -6.85 -11.09 -20.96
CA ASP A 313 -7.49 -10.18 -20.03
C ASP A 313 -7.58 -10.82 -18.64
N VAL A 314 -7.64 -9.99 -17.59
CA VAL A 314 -7.63 -10.49 -16.21
C VAL A 314 -8.80 -11.43 -15.94
N SER A 315 -9.99 -11.13 -16.51
CA SER A 315 -11.20 -11.94 -16.39
C SER A 315 -11.10 -13.31 -17.09
N GLU A 316 -10.13 -13.51 -17.97
CA GLU A 316 -9.93 -14.75 -18.75
C GLU A 316 -8.87 -15.68 -18.10
N LEU A 317 -8.22 -15.23 -17.03
CA LEU A 317 -7.22 -16.05 -16.34
C LEU A 317 -7.85 -17.30 -15.74
N THR A 318 -7.19 -18.45 -15.86
CA THR A 318 -7.59 -19.68 -15.17
C THR A 318 -7.13 -19.69 -13.71
N VAL A 319 -7.67 -20.61 -12.91
CA VAL A 319 -7.25 -20.78 -11.49
C VAL A 319 -5.74 -21.01 -11.38
N THR A 320 -5.19 -21.83 -12.27
CA THR A 320 -3.76 -22.17 -12.32
C THR A 320 -2.91 -20.96 -12.68
N GLU A 321 -3.35 -20.14 -13.63
CA GLU A 321 -2.69 -18.91 -14.04
C GLU A 321 -2.73 -17.86 -12.95
N CYS A 322 -3.87 -17.69 -12.28
CA CYS A 322 -4.01 -16.81 -11.11
C CYS A 322 -3.04 -17.19 -9.99
N ALA A 323 -2.98 -18.48 -9.63
CA ALA A 323 -2.04 -18.98 -8.63
C ALA A 323 -0.57 -18.77 -9.05
N ALA A 324 -0.26 -18.90 -10.36
CA ALA A 324 1.07 -18.65 -10.89
C ALA A 324 1.47 -17.16 -10.81
N ILE A 325 0.58 -16.23 -11.14
CA ILE A 325 0.83 -14.79 -10.99
C ILE A 325 0.99 -14.41 -9.52
N ILE A 326 0.06 -14.83 -8.66
CA ILE A 326 0.11 -14.52 -7.22
C ILE A 326 1.40 -15.07 -6.58
N SER A 327 1.94 -16.18 -7.08
CA SER A 327 3.20 -16.72 -6.58
C SER A 327 4.37 -15.74 -6.67
N ILE A 328 4.36 -14.88 -7.70
CA ILE A 328 5.46 -13.94 -8.01
C ILE A 328 5.58 -12.85 -6.93
N THR A 329 4.47 -12.43 -6.30
CA THR A 329 4.45 -11.32 -5.32
C THR A 329 5.43 -11.53 -4.17
N LYS A 330 5.70 -12.77 -3.79
CA LYS A 330 6.60 -13.10 -2.68
C LYS A 330 8.06 -12.73 -2.96
N SER A 331 8.52 -12.99 -4.17
CA SER A 331 9.91 -12.74 -4.57
C SER A 331 10.04 -12.73 -6.10
N PRO A 332 9.72 -11.60 -6.75
CA PRO A 332 9.65 -11.52 -8.21
C PRO A 332 10.89 -12.02 -8.92
N ALA A 333 12.08 -11.72 -8.41
CA ALA A 333 13.34 -12.13 -9.04
C ALA A 333 13.60 -13.64 -9.00
N TYR A 334 12.98 -14.39 -8.07
CA TYR A 334 13.26 -15.81 -7.84
C TYR A 334 12.11 -16.75 -8.19
N ILE A 335 10.91 -16.18 -8.46
CA ILE A 335 9.67 -16.97 -8.70
C ILE A 335 9.04 -16.62 -10.06
N GLU A 336 9.71 -15.79 -10.82
CA GLU A 336 9.26 -15.40 -12.17
C GLU A 336 9.23 -16.64 -13.09
N PRO A 337 8.08 -16.92 -13.79
CA PRO A 337 7.87 -18.22 -14.45
C PRO A 337 8.74 -18.47 -15.67
N TYR A 338 9.21 -17.45 -16.40
CA TYR A 338 10.14 -17.67 -17.53
C TYR A 338 11.55 -18.01 -17.07
N ALA A 339 12.08 -17.32 -16.06
CA ALA A 339 13.43 -17.54 -15.58
C ALA A 339 13.51 -18.69 -14.57
N ASN A 340 12.46 -18.91 -13.79
CA ASN A 340 12.44 -19.86 -12.68
C ASN A 340 11.17 -20.72 -12.65
N PRO A 341 10.85 -21.49 -13.72
CA PRO A 341 9.59 -22.21 -13.86
C PRO A 341 9.33 -23.19 -12.71
N GLU A 342 10.35 -23.90 -12.23
CA GLU A 342 10.21 -24.85 -11.13
C GLU A 342 9.87 -24.17 -9.80
N SER A 343 10.50 -23.04 -9.49
CA SER A 343 10.19 -22.27 -8.29
C SER A 343 8.79 -21.69 -8.33
N ASN A 344 8.35 -21.24 -9.52
CA ASN A 344 6.98 -20.79 -9.72
C ASN A 344 5.99 -21.93 -9.53
N LYS A 345 6.24 -23.09 -10.14
CA LYS A 345 5.42 -24.30 -10.02
C LYS A 345 5.30 -24.76 -8.57
N GLU A 346 6.40 -24.81 -7.83
CA GLU A 346 6.39 -25.16 -6.40
C GLU A 346 5.50 -24.19 -5.60
N ARG A 347 5.67 -22.89 -5.80
CA ARG A 347 4.91 -21.87 -5.07
C ARG A 347 3.44 -21.85 -5.51
N ARG A 348 3.15 -21.97 -6.81
CA ARG A 348 1.81 -22.14 -7.36
C ARG A 348 1.07 -23.31 -6.72
N ASN A 349 1.71 -24.47 -6.67
CA ASN A 349 1.14 -25.67 -6.09
C ASN A 349 0.87 -25.51 -4.58
N ASN A 350 1.72 -24.75 -3.87
CA ASN A 350 1.47 -24.40 -2.49
C ASN A 350 0.26 -23.46 -2.33
N ILE A 351 0.05 -22.53 -3.26
CA ILE A 351 -1.14 -21.66 -3.27
C ILE A 351 -2.40 -22.51 -3.50
N LEU A 352 -2.40 -23.39 -4.50
CA LEU A 352 -3.53 -24.29 -4.78
C LEU A 352 -3.83 -25.21 -3.56
N TYR A 353 -2.81 -25.71 -2.87
CA TYR A 353 -2.99 -26.47 -1.63
C TYR A 353 -3.64 -25.64 -0.52
N GLU A 354 -3.24 -24.38 -0.37
CA GLU A 354 -3.84 -23.48 0.60
C GLU A 354 -5.29 -23.11 0.23
N MET A 355 -5.60 -22.94 -1.05
CA MET A 355 -6.98 -22.76 -1.51
C MET A 355 -7.85 -23.99 -1.20
N TYR A 356 -7.34 -25.19 -1.43
CA TYR A 356 -8.02 -26.43 -1.09
C TYR A 356 -8.24 -26.56 0.42
N THR A 357 -7.21 -26.38 1.23
CA THR A 357 -7.32 -26.55 2.70
C THR A 357 -8.25 -25.54 3.36
N GLN A 358 -8.47 -24.39 2.72
CA GLN A 358 -9.38 -23.34 3.19
C GLN A 358 -10.78 -23.43 2.56
N GLY A 359 -10.99 -24.38 1.64
CA GLY A 359 -12.30 -24.68 1.06
C GLY A 359 -12.70 -23.77 -0.11
N TYR A 360 -11.75 -23.04 -0.72
CA TYR A 360 -11.98 -22.24 -1.93
C TYR A 360 -12.10 -23.11 -3.19
N ILE A 361 -11.43 -24.25 -3.22
CA ILE A 361 -11.54 -25.27 -4.28
C ILE A 361 -11.72 -26.65 -3.65
N SER A 362 -12.37 -27.55 -4.38
CA SER A 362 -12.58 -28.94 -3.97
C SER A 362 -11.30 -29.80 -4.11
N GLU A 363 -11.31 -31.02 -3.58
CA GLU A 363 -10.19 -31.95 -3.72
C GLU A 363 -10.00 -32.39 -5.18
N GLU A 364 -11.10 -32.56 -5.93
CA GLU A 364 -11.08 -32.90 -7.34
C GLU A 364 -10.43 -31.78 -8.17
N GLU A 365 -10.83 -30.54 -7.93
CA GLU A 365 -10.27 -29.36 -8.58
C GLU A 365 -8.78 -29.17 -8.24
N TYR A 366 -8.40 -29.34 -6.97
CA TYR A 366 -7.01 -29.29 -6.55
C TYR A 366 -6.16 -30.32 -7.31
N ASN A 367 -6.63 -31.58 -7.40
CA ASN A 367 -5.93 -32.63 -8.09
C ASN A 367 -5.84 -32.40 -9.62
N GLN A 368 -6.81 -31.71 -10.20
CA GLN A 368 -6.77 -31.25 -11.58
C GLN A 368 -5.72 -30.16 -11.78
N TYR A 369 -5.83 -29.06 -11.03
CA TYR A 369 -5.00 -27.86 -11.24
C TYR A 369 -3.50 -28.06 -10.90
N ILE A 370 -3.18 -28.92 -9.95
CA ILE A 370 -1.76 -29.21 -9.61
C ILE A 370 -1.03 -29.92 -10.77
N ASN A 371 -1.76 -30.66 -11.60
CA ASN A 371 -1.22 -31.38 -12.76
C ASN A 371 -1.34 -30.59 -14.07
N GLU A 372 -1.99 -29.45 -14.06
CA GLU A 372 -2.14 -28.59 -15.23
C GLU A 372 -0.82 -27.93 -15.60
N GLU A 373 -0.43 -28.04 -16.87
CA GLU A 373 0.74 -27.36 -17.40
C GLU A 373 0.44 -25.88 -17.64
N LEU A 374 1.34 -25.02 -17.18
CA LEU A 374 1.25 -23.59 -17.37
C LEU A 374 1.73 -23.22 -18.77
N THR A 375 0.85 -22.69 -19.59
CA THR A 375 1.21 -22.21 -20.92
C THR A 375 1.48 -20.71 -20.85
N LEU A 376 2.75 -20.34 -20.94
CA LEU A 376 3.15 -18.94 -21.00
C LEU A 376 3.10 -18.42 -22.43
N ARG A 377 2.90 -17.10 -22.57
CA ARG A 377 2.98 -16.42 -23.85
C ARG A 377 4.33 -16.67 -24.51
N ASP A 378 4.31 -16.96 -25.82
CA ASP A 378 5.55 -17.12 -26.60
C ASP A 378 6.23 -15.76 -26.81
N ARG A 379 7.40 -15.59 -26.18
CA ARG A 379 8.22 -14.37 -26.27
C ARG A 379 8.99 -14.24 -27.58
N SER A 380 9.02 -15.28 -28.41
CA SER A 380 9.62 -15.22 -29.75
C SER A 380 8.75 -14.41 -30.72
N VAL A 381 7.46 -14.32 -30.44
CA VAL A 381 6.54 -13.38 -31.08
C VAL A 381 6.64 -12.07 -30.27
N GLN A 382 7.65 -11.29 -30.56
CA GLN A 382 7.68 -9.90 -30.13
C GLN A 382 6.54 -9.15 -30.83
N THR A 383 5.37 -9.15 -30.21
CA THR A 383 4.55 -7.96 -30.32
C THR A 383 5.23 -6.93 -29.42
N THR A 384 6.13 -6.19 -30.01
CA THR A 384 6.56 -4.89 -29.51
C THR A 384 5.35 -3.97 -29.53
N GLU A 385 4.41 -4.21 -28.64
CA GLU A 385 3.51 -3.17 -28.16
C GLU A 385 4.15 -2.42 -26.97
N THR A 386 5.46 -2.12 -27.06
CA THR A 386 5.86 -0.77 -26.71
C THR A 386 5.25 0.03 -27.84
N SER A 387 4.06 0.59 -27.64
CA SER A 387 3.43 1.41 -28.67
C SER A 387 4.37 2.59 -28.90
N ILE A 388 5.19 2.44 -29.96
CA ILE A 388 6.03 3.55 -30.38
C ILE A 388 5.03 4.65 -30.74
N MET A 389 5.08 5.74 -29.99
CA MET A 389 4.19 6.87 -30.24
C MET A 389 4.42 7.35 -31.67
N SER A 390 3.36 7.73 -32.37
CA SER A 390 3.47 8.36 -33.66
C SER A 390 4.35 9.61 -33.58
N TRP A 391 4.90 10.04 -34.70
CA TRP A 391 5.62 11.31 -34.76
C TRP A 391 4.78 12.49 -34.27
N TYR A 392 3.48 12.40 -34.50
CA TYR A 392 2.52 13.42 -34.06
C TYR A 392 2.39 13.42 -32.54
N THR A 393 2.26 12.24 -31.93
CA THR A 393 2.10 12.09 -30.48
C THR A 393 3.34 12.55 -29.72
N ASP A 394 4.54 12.33 -30.26
CA ASP A 394 5.78 12.87 -29.65
C ASP A 394 5.75 14.40 -29.53
N ILE A 395 5.25 15.10 -30.56
CA ILE A 395 5.12 16.56 -30.54
C ILE A 395 4.04 16.98 -29.55
N VAL A 396 2.91 16.28 -29.54
CA VAL A 396 1.83 16.53 -28.57
C VAL A 396 2.31 16.36 -27.14
N PHE A 397 3.13 15.34 -26.88
CA PHE A 397 3.71 15.11 -25.56
C PHE A 397 4.56 16.29 -25.08
N GLU A 398 5.48 16.75 -25.91
CA GLU A 398 6.36 17.90 -25.56
C GLU A 398 5.57 19.21 -25.40
N GLU A 399 4.57 19.45 -26.26
CA GLU A 399 3.73 20.65 -26.15
C GLU A 399 2.85 20.60 -24.90
N ALA A 400 2.24 19.47 -24.59
CA ALA A 400 1.43 19.29 -23.39
C ALA A 400 2.29 19.44 -22.12
N LYS A 401 3.53 18.91 -22.14
CA LYS A 401 4.49 19.09 -21.06
C LYS A 401 4.82 20.57 -20.82
N ASN A 402 5.08 21.31 -21.89
CA ASN A 402 5.36 22.75 -21.80
C ASN A 402 4.15 23.52 -21.24
N ILE A 403 2.93 23.17 -21.66
CA ILE A 403 1.71 23.79 -21.13
C ILE A 403 1.56 23.52 -19.61
N LEU A 404 1.80 22.29 -19.15
CA LEU A 404 1.76 21.97 -17.73
C LEU A 404 2.81 22.76 -16.92
N MET A 405 4.00 22.94 -17.47
CA MET A 405 5.05 23.74 -16.84
C MET A 405 4.70 25.24 -16.81
N GLU A 406 4.17 25.79 -17.89
CA GLU A 406 3.85 27.23 -18.01
C GLU A 406 2.58 27.62 -17.23
N GLU A 407 1.52 26.81 -17.35
CA GLU A 407 0.19 27.15 -16.79
C GLU A 407 0.01 26.69 -15.34
N LEU A 408 0.59 25.53 -14.96
CA LEU A 408 0.47 24.97 -13.61
C LEU A 408 1.72 25.16 -12.76
N GLY A 409 2.82 25.64 -13.35
CA GLY A 409 4.09 25.85 -12.65
C GLY A 409 4.78 24.55 -12.24
N TYR A 410 4.51 23.46 -12.94
CA TYR A 410 5.18 22.19 -12.72
C TYR A 410 6.66 22.27 -13.13
N ASP A 411 7.52 21.53 -12.45
CA ASP A 411 8.84 21.24 -12.98
C ASP A 411 8.75 20.18 -14.10
N SER A 412 9.87 19.94 -14.78
CA SER A 412 9.94 19.01 -15.92
C SER A 412 9.52 17.59 -15.55
N ASP A 413 9.89 17.13 -14.36
CA ASP A 413 9.60 15.76 -13.89
C ASP A 413 8.14 15.64 -13.45
N GLN A 414 7.61 16.64 -12.75
CA GLN A 414 6.21 16.72 -12.40
C GLN A 414 5.30 16.73 -13.62
N ALA A 415 5.63 17.55 -14.63
CA ALA A 415 4.86 17.61 -15.87
C ALA A 415 4.90 16.28 -16.63
N THR A 416 6.07 15.64 -16.69
CA THR A 416 6.23 14.33 -17.34
C THR A 416 5.43 13.25 -16.61
N ASN A 417 5.50 13.19 -15.28
CA ASN A 417 4.73 12.24 -14.50
C ASN A 417 3.22 12.46 -14.66
N SER A 418 2.77 13.72 -14.64
CA SER A 418 1.36 14.07 -14.85
C SER A 418 0.84 13.62 -16.23
N LEU A 419 1.66 13.73 -17.28
CA LEU A 419 1.31 13.23 -18.61
C LEU A 419 1.14 11.72 -18.68
N TYR A 420 1.80 10.98 -17.82
CA TYR A 420 1.70 9.52 -17.81
C TYR A 420 0.66 8.98 -16.82
N SER A 421 0.37 9.73 -15.73
CA SER A 421 -0.35 9.17 -14.59
C SER A 421 -1.65 9.90 -14.21
N ASP A 422 -1.91 11.12 -14.70
CA ASP A 422 -3.08 11.89 -14.25
C ASP A 422 -4.32 11.68 -15.13
N GLY A 423 -4.29 10.76 -16.09
CA GLY A 423 -5.43 10.44 -16.95
C GLY A 423 -5.91 11.64 -17.78
N LEU A 424 -4.99 12.40 -18.32
CA LEU A 424 -5.32 13.58 -19.10
C LEU A 424 -5.98 13.19 -20.41
N LYS A 425 -6.93 13.99 -20.87
CA LYS A 425 -7.55 13.87 -22.19
C LYS A 425 -7.03 14.98 -23.07
N ILE A 426 -6.17 14.62 -24.03
CA ILE A 426 -5.52 15.58 -24.92
C ILE A 426 -6.20 15.54 -26.29
N TYR A 427 -6.94 16.58 -26.62
CA TYR A 427 -7.64 16.69 -27.89
C TYR A 427 -6.79 17.44 -28.91
N THR A 428 -6.52 16.80 -30.03
CA THR A 428 -5.63 17.33 -31.07
C THR A 428 -6.36 17.54 -32.41
N PRO A 429 -5.91 18.44 -33.24
CA PRO A 429 -6.41 18.60 -34.60
C PRO A 429 -5.91 17.53 -35.57
N CYS A 430 -5.13 16.53 -35.13
CA CYS A 430 -4.63 15.44 -35.96
C CYS A 430 -5.76 14.76 -36.72
N ILE A 431 -5.52 14.44 -37.98
CA ILE A 431 -6.37 13.60 -38.80
C ILE A 431 -5.64 12.27 -39.00
N VAL A 432 -6.21 11.21 -38.44
CA VAL A 432 -5.56 9.89 -38.35
C VAL A 432 -5.11 9.40 -39.71
N GLU A 433 -6.00 9.46 -40.73
CA GLU A 433 -5.72 8.95 -42.06
C GLU A 433 -4.57 9.74 -42.73
N TYR A 434 -4.45 11.02 -42.48
CA TYR A 434 -3.32 11.81 -43.00
C TYR A 434 -2.01 11.43 -42.33
N GLN A 435 -2.05 11.19 -41.02
CA GLN A 435 -0.89 10.76 -40.29
C GLN A 435 -0.39 9.38 -40.74
N GLU A 436 -1.29 8.42 -40.89
CA GLU A 436 -0.99 7.08 -41.40
C GLU A 436 -0.41 7.10 -42.84
N ILE A 437 -0.98 7.91 -43.73
CA ILE A 437 -0.47 8.06 -45.09
C ILE A 437 0.95 8.61 -45.08
N LEU A 438 1.22 9.62 -44.23
CA LEU A 438 2.55 10.20 -44.15
C LEU A 438 3.56 9.22 -43.56
N GLU A 439 3.26 8.56 -42.46
CA GLU A 439 4.14 7.59 -41.84
C GLU A 439 4.47 6.45 -42.80
N ASN A 440 3.48 5.81 -43.37
CA ASN A 440 3.66 4.73 -44.37
C ASN A 440 4.52 5.17 -45.57
N TYR A 441 4.34 6.41 -46.05
CA TYR A 441 5.14 6.91 -47.16
C TYR A 441 6.60 7.12 -46.76
N PHE A 442 6.84 7.64 -45.57
CA PHE A 442 8.19 7.96 -45.07
C PHE A 442 8.93 6.74 -44.50
N GLU A 443 8.23 5.68 -44.17
CA GLU A 443 8.83 4.39 -43.76
C GLU A 443 9.38 3.62 -44.95
N ASN A 444 8.72 3.70 -46.13
CA ASN A 444 9.11 2.96 -47.29
C ASN A 444 10.36 3.60 -47.99
N GLU A 445 11.50 2.93 -47.87
CA GLU A 445 12.77 3.34 -48.44
C GLU A 445 12.73 3.49 -49.97
N GLU A 446 11.82 2.80 -50.69
CA GLU A 446 11.68 2.93 -52.12
C GLU A 446 11.14 4.30 -52.61
N ASN A 447 10.47 5.03 -51.71
CA ASN A 447 9.96 6.38 -52.01
C ASN A 447 11.04 7.47 -52.03
N TYR A 448 12.27 7.12 -51.69
CA TYR A 448 13.36 8.09 -51.67
C TYR A 448 14.28 7.99 -52.87
N PRO A 449 14.77 9.10 -53.38
CA PRO A 449 15.80 9.08 -54.37
C PRO A 449 17.06 8.41 -53.84
N ASN A 450 17.67 7.54 -54.64
CA ASN A 450 18.90 6.84 -54.30
C ASN A 450 20.10 7.78 -54.35
N ILE A 451 20.12 8.75 -53.45
CA ILE A 451 21.18 9.77 -53.34
C ILE A 451 21.86 9.53 -51.99
N SER A 452 23.09 9.10 -52.01
CA SER A 452 23.93 9.04 -50.82
C SER A 452 25.10 9.98 -50.93
N ASN A 453 25.42 10.67 -49.85
CA ASN A 453 26.66 11.44 -49.73
C ASN A 453 27.55 10.72 -48.72
N GLY A 454 28.29 9.73 -49.21
CA GLY A 454 29.01 8.76 -48.37
C GLY A 454 28.05 7.78 -47.70
N ASP A 455 28.27 7.48 -46.43
CA ASP A 455 27.45 6.55 -45.63
C ASP A 455 26.18 7.22 -45.05
N GLN A 456 25.94 8.49 -45.32
CA GLN A 456 24.79 9.23 -44.79
C GLN A 456 23.68 9.39 -45.79
N LEU A 457 22.51 8.87 -45.47
CA LEU A 457 21.27 9.07 -46.23
C LEU A 457 20.65 10.45 -45.90
N PRO A 458 20.09 11.16 -46.92
CA PRO A 458 19.41 12.43 -46.66
C PRO A 458 18.19 12.19 -45.77
N GLN A 459 18.03 13.06 -44.80
CA GLN A 459 16.90 13.05 -43.88
C GLN A 459 15.82 14.00 -44.40
N ILE A 460 14.56 13.60 -44.22
CA ILE A 460 13.40 14.35 -44.68
C ILE A 460 12.42 14.42 -43.51
N ALA A 461 11.74 15.54 -43.37
CA ALA A 461 10.67 15.74 -42.42
C ALA A 461 9.54 16.54 -43.11
N MET A 462 8.30 16.29 -42.74
CA MET A 462 7.14 16.94 -43.33
C MET A 462 6.09 17.27 -42.27
N GLN A 463 5.40 18.36 -42.48
CA GLN A 463 4.27 18.83 -41.70
C GLN A 463 3.13 19.20 -42.63
N LEU A 464 1.95 18.68 -42.37
CA LEU A 464 0.71 19.05 -43.03
C LEU A 464 -0.08 20.01 -42.15
N MET A 465 -0.44 21.16 -42.66
CA MET A 465 -1.11 22.23 -41.90
C MET A 465 -2.33 22.75 -42.65
N ASP A 466 -3.41 23.03 -41.92
CA ASP A 466 -4.56 23.77 -42.44
C ASP A 466 -4.18 25.25 -42.55
N PRO A 467 -4.16 25.82 -43.76
CA PRO A 467 -3.77 27.23 -43.96
C PRO A 467 -4.78 28.22 -43.37
N THR A 468 -5.99 27.80 -43.06
CA THR A 468 -7.06 28.66 -42.56
C THR A 468 -7.03 28.77 -41.03
N SER A 469 -6.87 27.65 -40.33
CA SER A 469 -6.83 27.61 -38.88
C SER A 469 -5.43 27.63 -38.30
N GLY A 470 -4.41 27.24 -39.10
CA GLY A 470 -3.03 27.03 -38.64
C GLY A 470 -2.84 25.71 -37.86
N ASP A 471 -3.86 24.85 -37.86
CA ASP A 471 -3.78 23.57 -37.18
C ASP A 471 -2.85 22.61 -37.92
N VAL A 472 -2.02 21.88 -37.15
CA VAL A 472 -1.17 20.82 -37.70
C VAL A 472 -2.00 19.52 -37.74
N LEU A 473 -2.20 19.01 -38.94
CA LEU A 473 -3.08 17.86 -39.20
C LEU A 473 -2.31 16.54 -39.21
N ALA A 474 -1.04 16.56 -39.63
CA ALA A 474 -0.16 15.40 -39.65
C ALA A 474 1.31 15.84 -39.65
N VAL A 475 2.20 14.94 -39.16
CA VAL A 475 3.62 15.24 -39.03
C VAL A 475 4.47 13.96 -39.10
N VAL A 476 5.61 14.05 -39.84
CA VAL A 476 6.69 13.06 -39.78
C VAL A 476 8.01 13.77 -39.56
N GLY A 477 8.75 13.39 -38.52
CA GLY A 477 9.97 14.07 -38.08
C GLY A 477 11.26 13.52 -38.66
N GLY A 478 11.22 12.41 -39.41
CA GLY A 478 12.41 11.76 -39.98
C GLY A 478 12.09 10.76 -41.07
N ARG A 479 13.14 10.24 -41.69
CA ARG A 479 13.09 9.18 -42.70
C ARG A 479 13.11 7.79 -42.04
N GLY A 480 12.43 6.83 -42.64
CA GLY A 480 12.41 5.43 -42.21
C GLY A 480 11.51 5.16 -41.01
N GLU A 481 11.47 3.92 -40.60
CA GLU A 481 10.69 3.48 -39.47
C GLU A 481 11.13 4.15 -38.16
N LYS A 482 10.18 4.60 -37.37
CA LYS A 482 10.41 5.17 -36.06
C LYS A 482 10.60 4.04 -35.03
N VAL A 483 11.79 3.94 -34.45
CA VAL A 483 12.18 2.81 -33.58
C VAL A 483 12.11 3.12 -32.09
N GLU A 484 11.99 4.40 -31.70
CA GLU A 484 11.96 4.84 -30.32
C GLU A 484 11.03 6.03 -30.12
N ASN A 485 10.54 6.22 -28.91
CA ASN A 485 9.76 7.40 -28.55
C ASN A 485 10.64 8.64 -28.33
N ARG A 486 10.12 9.80 -28.66
CA ARG A 486 10.78 11.11 -28.48
C ARG A 486 12.15 11.21 -29.16
N VAL A 487 12.29 10.55 -30.30
CA VAL A 487 13.47 10.71 -31.16
C VAL A 487 13.50 12.10 -31.79
N LEU A 488 14.66 12.51 -32.28
CA LEU A 488 14.88 13.81 -32.88
C LEU A 488 13.89 14.09 -34.03
N SER A 489 12.90 14.94 -33.78
CA SER A 489 12.02 15.45 -34.82
C SER A 489 12.66 16.67 -35.54
N ARG A 490 12.87 16.52 -36.83
CA ARG A 490 13.45 17.61 -37.65
C ARG A 490 12.45 18.71 -37.96
N VAL A 491 11.17 18.50 -37.73
CA VAL A 491 10.13 19.53 -37.87
C VAL A 491 10.22 20.58 -36.75
N THR A 492 10.48 20.13 -35.51
CA THR A 492 10.37 21.01 -34.33
C THR A 492 11.71 21.29 -33.65
N GLN A 493 12.71 20.42 -33.81
CA GLN A 493 13.95 20.48 -33.02
C GLN A 493 15.18 20.91 -33.85
N THR A 494 15.06 21.07 -35.16
CA THR A 494 16.16 21.53 -35.99
C THR A 494 15.86 22.89 -36.61
N GLN A 495 16.85 23.80 -36.55
CA GLN A 495 16.80 25.08 -37.24
C GLN A 495 17.71 25.01 -38.46
N ARG A 496 17.15 25.06 -39.67
CA ARG A 496 17.90 25.18 -40.90
C ARG A 496 17.43 26.43 -41.66
N GLN A 497 18.36 27.07 -42.34
CA GLN A 497 17.98 28.09 -43.32
C GLN A 497 17.30 27.44 -44.50
N PRO A 498 16.27 28.05 -45.07
CA PRO A 498 15.57 27.54 -46.26
C PRO A 498 16.49 27.44 -47.46
#